data_2564e5fe7789231cc8f3f3d0fddce31a
#
_entry.id   2564e5fe7789231cc8f3f3d0fddce31a
#
_cell.length_a   1.000
_cell.length_b   1.000
_cell.length_c   1.000
_cell.angle_alpha   90.00
_cell.angle_beta   90.00
_cell.angle_gamma   90.00
#
_symmetry.space_group_name_H-M   'P 1'
#
loop_
_entity.id
_entity.type
_entity.pdbx_description
1 polymer ?
#
loop_
_entity_poly.entity_id
_entity_poly.type
_entity_poly.pdbx_seq_one_letter_code
_entity_poly.pdbx_strand_id
1 'polypeptide(L)'
;MIGFDIGGTKCAVCTGEEVKGELVIKDKRIIPTDHSISPYEMIDRMCSLAEEMTDNIDVIGISCGGPLDSKRGIIMSPPNLPGWDDVKIVEYLKERYSVNVYLENDANACAAAEWKYGAG
;
A
#
# COMPACT_ATOMS: atom_id res chain seq x y z
N MET A 1 -8.05 -8.61 -1.24
CA MET A 1 -7.28 -7.51 -0.61
C MET A 1 -6.12 -7.09 -1.49
N ILE A 2 -5.70 -5.86 -1.34
CA ILE A 2 -4.58 -5.28 -2.08
C ILE A 2 -3.49 -4.90 -1.09
N GLY A 3 -2.24 -5.14 -1.48
CA GLY A 3 -1.08 -4.69 -0.72
C GLY A 3 -0.19 -3.79 -1.57
N PHE A 4 0.24 -2.67 -1.00
CA PHE A 4 1.21 -1.75 -1.61
C PHE A 4 2.48 -1.77 -0.78
N ASP A 5 3.58 -2.24 -1.36
CA ASP A 5 4.91 -2.15 -0.75
C ASP A 5 5.66 -0.99 -1.40
N ILE A 6 5.97 0.03 -0.61
CA ILE A 6 6.61 1.25 -1.11
C ILE A 6 8.07 1.29 -0.68
N GLY A 7 8.96 1.24 -1.65
CA GLY A 7 10.40 1.29 -1.42
C GLY A 7 11.07 2.38 -2.23
N GLY A 8 12.29 2.72 -1.84
CA GLY A 8 13.05 3.80 -2.50
C GLY A 8 13.50 3.48 -3.91
N THR A 9 13.65 2.21 -4.25
CA THR A 9 14.10 1.76 -5.59
C THR A 9 12.95 1.20 -6.40
N LYS A 10 12.09 0.43 -5.74
CA LYS A 10 10.96 -0.25 -6.39
C LYS A 10 9.75 -0.29 -5.48
N CYS A 11 8.58 -0.31 -6.09
CA CYS A 11 7.31 -0.51 -5.40
C CYS A 11 6.66 -1.79 -5.91
N ALA A 12 5.88 -2.43 -5.08
CA ALA A 12 5.17 -3.64 -5.47
C ALA A 12 3.68 -3.52 -5.14
N VAL A 13 2.86 -4.09 -6.01
CA VAL A 13 1.42 -4.23 -5.78
C VAL A 13 1.11 -5.72 -5.77
N CYS A 14 0.47 -6.19 -4.72
CA CYS A 14 0.05 -7.59 -4.66
C CYS A 14 -1.46 -7.68 -4.43
N THR A 15 -2.04 -8.77 -4.90
CA THR A 15 -3.42 -9.14 -4.59
C THR A 15 -3.39 -10.39 -3.72
N GLY A 16 -4.31 -10.46 -2.79
CA GLY A 16 -4.41 -11.61 -1.93
C GLY A 16 -5.86 -11.86 -1.52
N GLU A 17 -6.11 -13.06 -1.03
CA GLU A 17 -7.40 -13.41 -0.45
C GLU A 17 -7.20 -14.31 0.74
N GLU A 18 -8.18 -14.34 1.62
CA GLU A 18 -8.20 -15.24 2.75
C GLU A 18 -8.89 -16.54 2.33
N VAL A 19 -8.17 -17.65 2.45
CA VAL A 19 -8.68 -18.98 2.14
C VAL A 19 -8.49 -19.84 3.37
N LYS A 20 -9.60 -20.30 3.96
CA LYS A 20 -9.59 -21.15 5.17
C LYS A 20 -8.76 -20.55 6.32
N GLY A 21 -8.86 -19.23 6.51
CA GLY A 21 -8.15 -18.52 7.56
C GLY A 21 -6.70 -18.19 7.27
N GLU A 22 -6.22 -18.50 6.06
CA GLU A 22 -4.85 -18.22 5.65
C GLU A 22 -4.82 -17.21 4.50
N LEU A 23 -3.83 -16.32 4.53
CA LEU A 23 -3.60 -15.37 3.44
C LEU A 23 -2.94 -16.10 2.27
N VAL A 24 -3.56 -16.01 1.10
CA VAL A 24 -3.00 -16.52 -0.15
C VAL A 24 -2.73 -15.36 -1.08
N ILE A 25 -1.48 -15.18 -1.47
CA ILE A 25 -1.09 -14.15 -2.45
C ILE A 25 -1.39 -14.71 -3.85
N LYS A 26 -2.23 -14.01 -4.60
CA LYS A 26 -2.67 -14.43 -5.94
C LYS A 26 -1.78 -13.90 -7.05
N ASP A 27 -1.36 -12.65 -6.94
CA ASP A 27 -0.54 -11.99 -7.96
C ASP A 27 0.32 -10.93 -7.30
N LYS A 28 1.47 -10.66 -7.89
CA LYS A 28 2.38 -9.60 -7.42
C LYS A 28 3.09 -9.01 -8.61
N ARG A 29 3.07 -7.68 -8.73
CA ARG A 29 3.76 -6.95 -9.78
C ARG A 29 4.64 -5.88 -9.16
N ILE A 30 5.81 -5.70 -9.75
CA ILE A 30 6.83 -4.77 -9.27
C ILE A 30 7.05 -3.70 -10.33
N ILE A 31 7.09 -2.44 -9.91
CA ILE A 31 7.40 -1.31 -10.77
C ILE A 31 8.51 -0.47 -10.15
N PRO A 32 9.34 0.20 -10.96
CA PRO A 32 10.37 1.08 -10.41
C PRO A 32 9.73 2.29 -9.72
N THR A 33 10.36 2.74 -8.65
CA THR A 33 9.96 3.97 -7.98
C THR A 33 10.50 5.16 -8.77
N ASP A 34 9.61 6.00 -9.26
CA ASP A 34 9.97 7.18 -10.05
C ASP A 34 10.05 8.40 -9.14
N HIS A 35 11.27 8.89 -8.91
CA HIS A 35 11.52 10.06 -8.06
C HIS A 35 11.30 11.38 -8.80
N SER A 36 11.03 11.35 -10.10
CA SER A 36 10.75 12.56 -10.88
C SER A 36 9.31 13.02 -10.83
N ILE A 37 8.42 12.18 -10.29
CA ILE A 37 6.99 12.50 -10.13
C ILE A 37 6.64 12.70 -8.66
N SER A 38 5.49 13.30 -8.39
CA SER A 38 5.01 13.49 -7.02
C SER A 38 4.67 12.15 -6.36
N PRO A 39 4.70 12.09 -5.02
CA PRO A 39 4.26 10.88 -4.31
C PRO A 39 2.85 10.42 -4.72
N TYR A 40 1.93 11.34 -4.87
CA TYR A 40 0.55 11.00 -5.24
C TYR A 40 0.45 10.44 -6.66
N GLU A 41 1.26 10.92 -7.60
CA GLU A 41 1.32 10.34 -8.94
C GLU A 41 1.87 8.92 -8.91
N MET A 42 2.86 8.65 -8.07
CA MET A 42 3.39 7.30 -7.88
C MET A 42 2.33 6.37 -7.30
N ILE A 43 1.59 6.85 -6.30
CA ILE A 43 0.46 6.12 -5.71
C ILE A 43 -0.60 5.83 -6.77
N ASP A 44 -0.91 6.79 -7.63
CA ASP A 44 -1.88 6.62 -8.72
C ASP A 44 -1.42 5.54 -9.71
N ARG A 45 -0.14 5.45 -10.01
CA ARG A 45 0.41 4.37 -10.84
C ARG A 45 0.19 3.01 -10.20
N MET A 46 0.40 2.91 -8.89
CA MET A 46 0.15 1.68 -8.14
C MET A 46 -1.35 1.34 -8.13
N CYS A 47 -2.21 2.33 -7.99
CA CYS A 47 -3.66 2.15 -8.07
C CYS A 47 -4.09 1.62 -9.43
N SER A 48 -3.56 2.20 -10.51
CA SER A 48 -3.86 1.73 -11.86
C SER A 48 -3.44 0.28 -12.06
N LEU A 49 -2.28 -0.09 -11.53
CA LEU A 49 -1.79 -1.46 -11.58
C LEU A 49 -2.70 -2.41 -10.80
N ALA A 50 -3.12 -2.00 -9.59
CA ALA A 50 -4.05 -2.78 -8.79
C ALA A 50 -5.39 -3.00 -9.52
N GLU A 51 -5.89 -1.98 -10.19
CA GLU A 51 -7.14 -2.05 -10.94
C GLU A 51 -7.04 -2.95 -12.16
N GLU A 52 -5.85 -3.13 -12.72
CA GLU A 52 -5.60 -4.13 -13.76
C GLU A 52 -5.52 -5.56 -13.21
N MET A 53 -5.11 -5.70 -11.95
CA MET A 53 -4.89 -7.01 -11.33
C MET A 53 -6.17 -7.60 -10.74
N THR A 54 -7.12 -6.78 -10.32
CA THR A 54 -8.36 -7.23 -9.69
C THR A 54 -9.50 -6.24 -9.91
N ASP A 55 -10.72 -6.76 -9.97
CA ASP A 55 -11.93 -5.94 -10.01
C ASP A 55 -12.49 -5.66 -8.61
N ASN A 56 -11.96 -6.34 -7.61
CA ASN A 56 -12.48 -6.25 -6.24
C ASN A 56 -11.42 -5.73 -5.27
N ILE A 57 -11.49 -4.43 -4.98
CA ILE A 57 -10.64 -3.81 -3.96
C ILE A 57 -11.52 -3.58 -2.72
N ASP A 58 -11.35 -4.44 -1.73
CA ASP A 58 -12.16 -4.46 -0.50
C ASP A 58 -11.40 -3.96 0.73
N VAL A 59 -10.09 -4.12 0.76
CA VAL A 59 -9.22 -3.63 1.82
C VAL A 59 -7.82 -3.43 1.25
N ILE A 60 -7.12 -2.40 1.73
CA ILE A 60 -5.77 -2.06 1.28
C ILE A 60 -4.83 -2.05 2.48
N GLY A 61 -3.72 -2.78 2.36
CA GLY A 61 -2.61 -2.71 3.31
C GLY A 61 -1.42 -2.05 2.63
N ILE A 62 -0.71 -1.19 3.36
CA ILE A 62 0.45 -0.47 2.85
C ILE A 62 1.63 -0.75 3.75
N SER A 63 2.76 -1.14 3.17
CA SER A 63 4.03 -1.28 3.84
C SER A 63 5.00 -0.24 3.30
N CYS A 64 5.67 0.46 4.19
CA CYS A 64 6.64 1.48 3.82
C CYS A 64 7.71 1.57 4.90
N GLY A 65 8.97 1.81 4.51
CA GLY A 65 10.03 2.09 5.48
C GLY A 65 9.73 3.42 6.21
N GLY A 66 10.03 3.44 7.50
CA GLY A 66 9.80 4.64 8.31
C GLY A 66 10.82 5.76 8.07
N PRO A 67 10.57 6.95 8.62
CA PRO A 67 9.50 7.23 9.58
C PRO A 67 8.12 7.39 8.95
N LEU A 68 7.12 6.92 9.67
CA LEU A 68 5.71 7.08 9.31
C LEU A 68 4.85 7.13 10.57
N ASP A 69 3.63 7.63 10.43
CA ASP A 69 2.63 7.63 11.50
C ASP A 69 1.48 6.70 11.09
N SER A 70 1.49 5.47 11.59
CA SER A 70 0.49 4.47 11.21
C SER A 70 -0.91 4.81 11.70
N LYS A 71 -1.03 5.52 12.81
CA LYS A 71 -2.35 5.94 13.35
C LYS A 71 -2.99 7.01 12.49
N ARG A 72 -2.20 7.98 12.03
CA ARG A 72 -2.67 9.07 11.16
C ARG A 72 -2.63 8.71 9.68
N GLY A 73 -1.96 7.59 9.33
CA GLY A 73 -1.85 7.15 7.94
C GLY A 73 -0.95 8.04 7.09
N ILE A 74 0.13 8.54 7.65
CA ILE A 74 1.02 9.52 7.00
C ILE A 74 2.43 8.96 6.89
N ILE A 75 3.01 9.05 5.69
CA ILE A 75 4.43 8.78 5.45
C ILE A 75 5.21 10.07 5.72
N MET A 76 6.25 9.99 6.54
CA MET A 76 6.94 11.17 7.09
C MET A 76 8.41 11.20 6.70
N SER A 77 8.69 11.54 5.44
CA SER A 77 10.05 11.78 4.94
C SER A 77 11.03 10.61 5.14
N PRO A 78 10.74 9.40 4.65
CA PRO A 78 11.71 8.31 4.73
C PRO A 78 12.99 8.69 3.97
N PRO A 79 14.19 8.32 4.49
CA PRO A 79 15.45 8.73 3.86
C PRO A 79 15.63 8.23 2.43
N ASN A 80 15.05 7.08 2.09
CA ASN A 80 15.13 6.50 0.74
C ASN A 80 13.99 6.92 -0.19
N LEU A 81 13.12 7.81 0.26
CA LEU A 81 11.99 8.35 -0.51
C LEU A 81 12.04 9.88 -0.49
N PRO A 82 13.00 10.52 -1.21
CA PRO A 82 13.08 11.98 -1.24
C PRO A 82 11.78 12.58 -1.79
N GLY A 83 11.30 13.61 -1.12
CA GLY A 83 10.05 14.28 -1.52
C GLY A 83 8.78 13.67 -0.95
N TRP A 84 8.87 12.56 -0.25
CA TRP A 84 7.71 11.93 0.40
C TRP A 84 7.50 12.49 1.80
N ASP A 85 7.32 13.80 1.87
CA ASP A 85 7.13 14.53 3.11
C ASP A 85 5.64 14.67 3.40
N ASP A 86 5.20 14.17 4.55
CA ASP A 86 3.83 14.34 5.01
C ASP A 86 2.78 13.82 4.00
N VAL A 87 3.02 12.63 3.45
CA VAL A 87 2.13 12.02 2.46
C VAL A 87 0.97 11.32 3.15
N LYS A 88 -0.23 11.87 3.00
CA LYS A 88 -1.46 11.36 3.64
C LYS A 88 -2.06 10.22 2.82
N ILE A 89 -1.32 9.12 2.75
CA ILE A 89 -1.65 8.00 1.84
C ILE A 89 -2.94 7.28 2.22
N VAL A 90 -3.20 7.10 3.51
CA VAL A 90 -4.42 6.38 3.96
C VAL A 90 -5.66 7.19 3.59
N GLU A 91 -5.66 8.48 3.89
CA GLU A 91 -6.76 9.37 3.53
C GLU A 91 -6.99 9.41 2.02
N TYR A 92 -5.91 9.51 1.26
CA TYR A 92 -5.96 9.56 -0.19
C TYR A 92 -6.61 8.32 -0.79
N LEU A 93 -6.22 7.15 -0.31
CA LEU A 93 -6.77 5.88 -0.81
C LEU A 93 -8.18 5.60 -0.30
N LYS A 94 -8.51 6.02 0.91
CA LYS A 94 -9.89 5.93 1.42
C LYS A 94 -10.85 6.77 0.60
N GLU A 95 -10.46 7.96 0.20
CA GLU A 95 -11.26 8.82 -0.65
C GLU A 95 -11.48 8.22 -2.04
N ARG A 96 -10.44 7.56 -2.57
CA ARG A 96 -10.51 6.96 -3.90
C ARG A 96 -11.37 5.70 -3.96
N TYR A 97 -11.31 4.83 -2.95
CA TYR A 97 -11.93 3.50 -3.00
C TYR A 97 -13.03 3.27 -1.98
N SER A 98 -13.16 4.12 -0.99
CA SER A 98 -14.13 3.96 0.10
C SER A 98 -14.01 2.62 0.83
N VAL A 99 -12.77 2.20 1.10
CA VAL A 99 -12.45 0.94 1.79
C VAL A 99 -11.55 1.21 2.99
N ASN A 100 -11.38 0.22 3.85
CA ASN A 100 -10.43 0.31 4.94
C ASN A 100 -9.00 0.25 4.40
N VAL A 101 -8.14 1.14 4.89
CA VAL A 101 -6.74 1.26 4.48
C VAL A 101 -5.86 1.28 5.73
N TYR A 102 -4.81 0.48 5.73
CA TYR A 102 -3.88 0.34 6.85
C TYR A 102 -2.46 0.59 6.41
N LEU A 103 -1.72 1.37 7.19
CA LEU A 103 -0.31 1.69 6.95
C LEU A 103 0.55 1.11 8.07
N GLU A 104 1.54 0.30 7.72
CA GLU A 104 2.46 -0.32 8.66
C GLU A 104 3.90 -0.14 8.21
N ASN A 105 4.83 -0.18 9.19
CA ASN A 105 6.25 -0.05 8.94
C ASN A 105 6.86 -1.45 8.75
N ASP A 106 7.56 -1.66 7.62
CA ASP A 106 8.32 -2.88 7.33
C ASP A 106 7.55 -4.20 7.43
N ALA A 107 6.23 -4.16 7.28
CA ALA A 107 5.41 -5.36 7.20
C ALA A 107 5.17 -5.77 5.75
N ASN A 108 4.77 -7.02 5.52
CA ASN A 108 4.22 -7.40 4.22
C ASN A 108 2.87 -6.71 4.05
N ALA A 109 2.67 -6.00 2.95
CA ALA A 109 1.49 -5.17 2.76
C ALA A 109 0.17 -5.97 2.79
N CYS A 110 0.12 -7.12 2.12
CA CYS A 110 -1.07 -7.97 2.15
C CYS A 110 -1.28 -8.58 3.54
N ALA A 111 -0.22 -8.96 4.23
CA ALA A 111 -0.30 -9.46 5.59
C ALA A 111 -0.80 -8.38 6.56
N ALA A 112 -0.39 -7.12 6.37
CA ALA A 112 -0.89 -6.01 7.17
C ALA A 112 -2.40 -5.84 6.97
N ALA A 113 -2.88 -5.93 5.73
CA ALA A 113 -4.32 -5.86 5.43
C ALA A 113 -5.09 -7.02 6.07
N GLU A 114 -4.57 -8.24 5.96
CA GLU A 114 -5.20 -9.41 6.57
C GLU A 114 -5.23 -9.32 8.09
N TRP A 115 -4.12 -8.94 8.71
CA TRP A 115 -4.02 -8.81 10.16
C TRP A 115 -5.09 -7.87 10.72
N LYS A 116 -5.22 -6.70 10.12
CA LYS A 116 -6.19 -5.70 10.57
C LYS A 116 -7.63 -6.08 10.24
N TYR A 117 -7.85 -6.68 9.10
CA TYR A 117 -9.17 -7.04 8.61
C TYR A 117 -9.66 -8.38 9.19
N GLY A 118 -8.81 -9.40 9.16
CA GLY A 118 -9.18 -10.76 9.54
C GLY A 118 -9.14 -11.01 11.04
N ALA A 119 -8.22 -10.36 11.77
CA ALA A 119 -8.11 -10.50 13.23
C ALA A 119 -9.00 -9.53 13.98
N GLY A 120 -9.46 -8.53 13.26
CA GLY A 120 -10.27 -7.44 13.77
C GLY A 120 -11.49 -7.81 14.39
#